data_f0563773f7b155da1ba658be6446f7bf
#
_entry.id   f0563773f7b155da1ba658be6446f7bf
#
_cell.length_a   1.000
_cell.length_b   1.000
_cell.length_c   1.000
_cell.angle_alpha   90.00
_cell.angle_beta   90.00
_cell.angle_gamma   90.00
#
_symmetry.space_group_name_H-M   'P 1'
#
loop_
_entity.id
_entity.type
_entity.pdbx_description
1 polymer ?
#
loop_
_entity_poly.entity_id
_entity_poly.type
_entity_poly.pdbx_seq_one_letter_code
_entity_poly.pdbx_strand_id
1 'polypeptide(L)'
;MSANKRTRHILWLFGATFLPLQWIVLRLTGAHLSHEWTTICSGVGIFGAAIVLSWAADVAQMDIPQSLALAALALIAVLPEYAVDAYFAWTAGKDPKYVQYAAANMTGANRLLIGLGWASVVIVYWLKTRKRAVDLEPSHSMEVSYLTLATIYSLVIPLKGTLSLVDTVVLFTIFTFYVISASKAGMQEPELEGGPSELIGALPVLQRRLVTIGLFVIAGLAIFLAAEPFAESLLATGRAYGVEEFLLVQWIAPLASESPEFIVAILFALRLNPGASIGTLVSSTVNQWTLLIATLPLAFSISAGHVGVMTLDPRQREEFLLTATQSFFAVAVIANLQFTLLEAGLVASLFATQLFFPSPTVRYAYSIAYVVLTLLLLATNKENRRGFFDIRRLRPGGAAALLSSGNGAQKPGALTPAGQSKVDGGSAGRQL
;
A
#
# COMPACT_ATOMS: atom_id res chain seq x y z
N MET A 1 17.88 20.97 12.15
CA MET A 1 17.54 21.12 10.70
C MET A 1 18.15 22.40 10.16
N SER A 2 18.86 22.38 9.02
CA SER A 2 19.42 23.62 8.41
C SER A 2 18.30 24.54 7.91
N ALA A 3 18.55 25.88 7.89
CA ALA A 3 17.55 26.87 7.45
C ALA A 3 17.02 26.57 6.05
N ASN A 4 17.89 26.15 5.11
CA ASN A 4 17.52 25.82 3.75
C ASN A 4 16.60 24.57 3.67
N LYS A 5 16.86 23.54 4.51
CA LYS A 5 16.00 22.36 4.63
C LYS A 5 14.61 22.72 5.18
N ARG A 6 14.56 23.61 6.18
CA ARG A 6 13.31 24.10 6.77
C ARG A 6 12.45 24.85 5.77
N THR A 7 13.03 25.78 5.02
CA THR A 7 12.32 26.55 3.99
C THR A 7 11.73 25.62 2.91
N ARG A 8 12.49 24.63 2.45
CA ARG A 8 12.02 23.64 1.48
C ARG A 8 10.83 22.82 2.01
N HIS A 9 10.87 22.38 3.27
CA HIS A 9 9.75 21.62 3.85
C HIS A 9 8.50 22.48 4.04
N ILE A 10 8.67 23.76 4.37
CA ILE A 10 7.56 24.72 4.43
C ILE A 10 6.92 24.90 3.05
N LEU A 11 7.73 25.10 2.00
CA LEU A 11 7.21 25.22 0.64
C LEU A 11 6.47 23.94 0.18
N TRP A 12 6.97 22.77 0.55
CA TRP A 12 6.32 21.50 0.24
C TRP A 12 4.98 21.36 0.98
N LEU A 13 4.93 21.74 2.26
CA LEU A 13 3.71 21.68 3.03
C LEU A 13 2.64 22.63 2.44
N PHE A 14 3.01 23.87 2.13
CA PHE A 14 2.08 24.80 1.50
C PHE A 14 1.64 24.36 0.11
N GLY A 15 2.58 23.90 -0.73
CA GLY A 15 2.27 23.41 -2.08
C GLY A 15 1.32 22.23 -2.07
N ALA A 16 1.59 21.21 -1.25
CA ALA A 16 0.72 20.05 -1.15
C ALA A 16 -0.64 20.38 -0.53
N THR A 17 -0.68 21.25 0.49
CA THR A 17 -1.95 21.67 1.12
C THR A 17 -2.78 22.57 0.20
N PHE A 18 -2.15 23.32 -0.72
CA PHE A 18 -2.86 24.10 -1.73
C PHE A 18 -3.70 23.20 -2.66
N LEU A 19 -3.23 22.00 -3.00
CA LEU A 19 -3.92 21.10 -3.92
C LEU A 19 -5.32 20.66 -3.42
N PRO A 20 -5.51 20.18 -2.18
CA PRO A 20 -6.85 19.90 -1.67
C PRO A 20 -7.67 21.19 -1.43
N LEU A 21 -7.04 22.27 -0.98
CA LEU A 21 -7.74 23.53 -0.72
C LEU A 21 -8.33 24.14 -1.99
N GLN A 22 -7.63 24.10 -3.13
CA GLN A 22 -8.18 24.61 -4.39
C GLN A 22 -9.48 23.89 -4.76
N TRP A 23 -9.56 22.58 -4.54
CA TRP A 23 -10.78 21.82 -4.81
C TRP A 23 -11.92 22.18 -3.86
N ILE A 24 -11.63 22.27 -2.56
CA ILE A 24 -12.61 22.71 -1.56
C ILE A 24 -13.19 24.07 -1.95
N VAL A 25 -12.34 25.05 -2.30
CA VAL A 25 -12.77 26.39 -2.71
C VAL A 25 -13.62 26.33 -3.97
N LEU A 26 -13.18 25.62 -5.01
CA LEU A 26 -13.96 25.47 -6.26
C LEU A 26 -15.34 24.86 -6.01
N ARG A 27 -15.41 23.86 -5.14
CA ARG A 27 -16.69 23.18 -4.81
C ARG A 27 -17.62 24.07 -4.00
N LEU A 28 -17.10 24.79 -2.99
CA LEU A 28 -17.89 25.68 -2.11
C LEU A 28 -18.35 26.94 -2.82
N THR A 29 -17.58 27.46 -3.78
CA THR A 29 -17.97 28.63 -4.59
C THR A 29 -18.96 28.30 -5.70
N GLY A 30 -19.27 27.01 -5.92
CA GLY A 30 -20.16 26.58 -6.99
C GLY A 30 -19.60 26.82 -8.40
N ALA A 31 -18.27 26.83 -8.56
CA ALA A 31 -17.63 27.04 -9.83
C ALA A 31 -18.06 25.97 -10.85
N HIS A 32 -18.61 26.40 -11.99
CA HIS A 32 -18.96 25.51 -13.09
C HIS A 32 -17.74 25.27 -13.96
N LEU A 33 -17.19 24.03 -13.87
CA LEU A 33 -16.09 23.55 -14.68
C LEU A 33 -16.60 22.56 -15.74
N SER A 34 -15.89 22.44 -16.88
CA SER A 34 -16.13 21.32 -17.80
C SER A 34 -15.78 19.98 -17.13
N HIS A 35 -16.23 18.87 -17.73
CA HIS A 35 -15.96 17.54 -17.19
C HIS A 35 -14.45 17.28 -17.05
N GLU A 36 -13.65 17.68 -18.04
CA GLU A 36 -12.20 17.53 -18.04
C GLU A 36 -11.55 18.31 -16.89
N TRP A 37 -11.90 19.58 -16.75
CA TRP A 37 -11.37 20.40 -15.65
C TRP A 37 -11.84 19.93 -14.28
N THR A 38 -13.08 19.44 -14.18
CA THR A 38 -13.58 18.83 -12.94
C THR A 38 -12.76 17.59 -12.59
N THR A 39 -12.51 16.70 -13.55
CA THR A 39 -11.67 15.51 -13.37
C THR A 39 -10.26 15.89 -12.91
N ILE A 40 -9.63 16.84 -13.58
CA ILE A 40 -8.25 17.27 -13.25
C ILE A 40 -8.21 17.92 -11.88
N CYS A 41 -9.07 18.90 -11.59
CA CYS A 41 -9.01 19.65 -10.34
C CYS A 41 -9.40 18.77 -9.13
N SER A 42 -10.41 17.90 -9.26
CA SER A 42 -10.79 16.98 -8.19
C SER A 42 -9.75 15.86 -8.00
N GLY A 43 -9.20 15.29 -9.09
CA GLY A 43 -8.12 14.31 -9.02
C GLY A 43 -6.85 14.88 -8.39
N VAL A 44 -6.44 16.08 -8.76
CA VAL A 44 -5.33 16.82 -8.11
C VAL A 44 -5.65 17.12 -6.65
N GLY A 45 -6.92 17.41 -6.34
CA GLY A 45 -7.41 17.59 -4.97
C GLY A 45 -7.26 16.32 -4.14
N ILE A 46 -7.67 15.15 -4.66
CA ILE A 46 -7.51 13.83 -4.03
C ILE A 46 -6.02 13.53 -3.82
N PHE A 47 -5.21 13.69 -4.87
CA PHE A 47 -3.77 13.47 -4.82
C PHE A 47 -3.09 14.32 -3.72
N GLY A 48 -3.38 15.62 -3.68
CA GLY A 48 -2.84 16.51 -2.65
C GLY A 48 -3.34 16.17 -1.25
N ALA A 49 -4.63 15.80 -1.12
CA ALA A 49 -5.22 15.37 0.14
C ALA A 49 -4.55 14.10 0.67
N ALA A 50 -4.25 13.14 -0.20
CA ALA A 50 -3.58 11.91 0.17
C ALA A 50 -2.15 12.16 0.68
N ILE A 51 -1.38 13.06 0.04
CA ILE A 51 -0.05 13.47 0.52
C ILE A 51 -0.14 14.14 1.91
N VAL A 52 -1.08 15.08 2.07
CA VAL A 52 -1.28 15.78 3.34
C VAL A 52 -1.71 14.82 4.44
N LEU A 53 -2.56 13.85 4.10
CA LEU A 53 -3.05 12.81 4.99
C LEU A 53 -1.92 11.89 5.47
N SER A 54 -1.00 11.49 4.57
CA SER A 54 0.19 10.70 4.90
C SER A 54 1.06 11.43 5.94
N TRP A 55 1.37 12.71 5.74
CA TRP A 55 2.14 13.49 6.72
C TRP A 55 1.40 13.68 8.05
N ALA A 56 0.08 13.88 8.01
CA ALA A 56 -0.72 14.00 9.24
C ALA A 56 -0.74 12.67 10.01
N ALA A 57 -0.85 11.55 9.30
CA ALA A 57 -0.80 10.21 9.85
C ALA A 57 0.55 9.90 10.52
N ASP A 58 1.65 10.25 9.85
CA ASP A 58 3.00 10.15 10.36
C ASP A 58 3.18 10.87 11.72
N VAL A 59 2.75 12.14 11.76
CA VAL A 59 2.87 12.95 12.98
C VAL A 59 1.93 12.46 14.08
N ALA A 60 0.74 11.98 13.73
CA ALA A 60 -0.24 11.47 14.70
C ALA A 60 0.30 10.30 15.53
N GLN A 61 1.22 9.48 14.98
CA GLN A 61 1.89 8.38 15.69
C GLN A 61 2.63 8.84 16.96
N MET A 62 3.07 10.09 16.99
CA MET A 62 3.74 10.67 18.16
C MET A 62 2.79 10.96 19.34
N ASP A 63 1.48 11.06 19.07
CA ASP A 63 0.48 11.52 20.02
C ASP A 63 -0.61 10.50 20.35
N ILE A 64 -0.71 9.40 19.59
CA ILE A 64 -1.71 8.33 19.78
C ILE A 64 -1.04 7.14 20.46
N PRO A 65 -1.72 6.51 21.46
CA PRO A 65 -1.24 5.26 22.02
C PRO A 65 -1.01 4.22 20.92
N GLN A 66 0.09 3.57 20.99
CA GLN A 66 0.66 2.68 19.99
C GLN A 66 -0.33 1.59 19.52
N SER A 67 -1.16 1.03 20.41
CA SER A 67 -2.17 0.02 20.08
C SER A 67 -3.31 0.55 19.17
N LEU A 68 -3.60 1.84 19.25
CA LEU A 68 -4.61 2.50 18.39
C LEU A 68 -4.00 3.03 17.07
N ALA A 69 -2.71 3.40 17.09
CA ALA A 69 -2.06 4.05 15.98
C ALA A 69 -2.06 3.16 14.72
N LEU A 70 -1.71 1.88 14.85
CA LEU A 70 -1.63 0.98 13.69
C LEU A 70 -2.98 0.80 12.99
N ALA A 71 -4.06 0.58 13.77
CA ALA A 71 -5.39 0.39 13.18
C ALA A 71 -5.93 1.70 12.57
N ALA A 72 -5.74 2.83 13.27
CA ALA A 72 -6.18 4.13 12.78
C ALA A 72 -5.39 4.58 11.54
N LEU A 73 -4.08 4.38 11.52
CA LEU A 73 -3.22 4.76 10.41
C LEU A 73 -3.47 3.93 9.16
N ALA A 74 -3.63 2.60 9.33
CA ALA A 74 -4.01 1.72 8.23
C ALA A 74 -5.35 2.14 7.58
N LEU A 75 -6.28 2.66 8.39
CA LEU A 75 -7.57 3.15 7.89
C LEU A 75 -7.47 4.53 7.23
N ILE A 76 -6.64 5.41 7.79
CA ILE A 76 -6.52 6.80 7.35
C ILE A 76 -5.74 6.90 6.04
N ALA A 77 -4.67 6.16 5.88
CA ALA A 77 -3.82 6.20 4.69
C ALA A 77 -4.58 5.85 3.41
N VAL A 78 -5.55 4.95 3.50
CA VAL A 78 -6.34 4.45 2.36
C VAL A 78 -7.66 5.20 2.13
N LEU A 79 -7.96 6.25 2.91
CA LEU A 79 -9.21 7.02 2.74
C LEU A 79 -9.47 7.54 1.32
N PRO A 80 -8.47 8.03 0.55
CA PRO A 80 -8.69 8.50 -0.81
C PRO A 80 -9.24 7.43 -1.73
N GLU A 81 -8.65 6.23 -1.69
CA GLU A 81 -9.07 5.07 -2.47
C GLU A 81 -10.47 4.61 -2.05
N TYR A 82 -10.69 4.48 -0.73
CA TYR A 82 -11.98 4.07 -0.18
C TYR A 82 -13.11 5.04 -0.54
N ALA A 83 -12.85 6.34 -0.61
CA ALA A 83 -13.89 7.30 -0.96
C ALA A 83 -14.38 7.11 -2.40
N VAL A 84 -13.49 6.85 -3.34
CA VAL A 84 -13.83 6.59 -4.75
C VAL A 84 -14.53 5.24 -4.91
N ASP A 85 -13.98 4.18 -4.31
CA ASP A 85 -14.56 2.84 -4.35
C ASP A 85 -15.92 2.77 -3.66
N ALA A 86 -16.06 3.40 -2.48
CA ALA A 86 -17.33 3.49 -1.77
C ALA A 86 -18.38 4.26 -2.58
N TYR A 87 -17.98 5.32 -3.29
CA TYR A 87 -18.88 6.03 -4.18
C TYR A 87 -19.42 5.12 -5.29
N PHE A 88 -18.54 4.41 -6.00
CA PHE A 88 -18.97 3.48 -7.04
C PHE A 88 -19.85 2.34 -6.49
N ALA A 89 -19.46 1.75 -5.36
CA ALA A 89 -20.23 0.69 -4.74
C ALA A 89 -21.59 1.17 -4.20
N TRP A 90 -21.65 2.37 -3.62
CA TRP A 90 -22.89 3.01 -3.18
C TRP A 90 -23.82 3.30 -4.35
N THR A 91 -23.29 3.86 -5.43
CA THR A 91 -24.06 4.15 -6.64
C THR A 91 -24.53 2.86 -7.30
N ALA A 92 -23.72 1.80 -7.29
CA ALA A 92 -24.09 0.47 -7.77
C ALA A 92 -25.32 -0.12 -7.06
N GLY A 93 -25.56 0.23 -5.78
CA GLY A 93 -26.76 -0.16 -5.05
C GLY A 93 -28.05 0.42 -5.63
N LYS A 94 -27.95 1.51 -6.40
CA LYS A 94 -29.07 2.18 -7.09
C LYS A 94 -29.08 1.92 -8.60
N ASP A 95 -27.90 1.86 -9.22
CA ASP A 95 -27.70 1.52 -10.64
C ASP A 95 -26.64 0.41 -10.76
N PRO A 96 -27.04 -0.83 -11.03
CA PRO A 96 -26.15 -1.98 -11.15
C PRO A 96 -25.01 -1.81 -12.16
N LYS A 97 -25.13 -0.87 -13.11
CA LYS A 97 -24.04 -0.58 -14.07
C LYS A 97 -22.76 -0.10 -13.38
N TYR A 98 -22.86 0.51 -12.19
CA TYR A 98 -21.71 0.99 -11.45
C TYR A 98 -20.89 -0.12 -10.79
N VAL A 99 -21.38 -1.37 -10.72
CA VAL A 99 -20.60 -2.53 -10.25
C VAL A 99 -19.29 -2.67 -11.03
N GLN A 100 -19.34 -2.41 -12.36
CA GLN A 100 -18.13 -2.49 -13.20
C GLN A 100 -17.06 -1.47 -12.80
N TYR A 101 -17.45 -0.28 -12.36
CA TYR A 101 -16.49 0.77 -11.99
C TYR A 101 -15.84 0.51 -10.63
N ALA A 102 -16.61 0.01 -9.66
CA ALA A 102 -16.04 -0.45 -8.40
C ALA A 102 -15.03 -1.61 -8.63
N ALA A 103 -15.39 -2.57 -9.49
CA ALA A 103 -14.50 -3.66 -9.86
C ALA A 103 -13.26 -3.16 -10.62
N ALA A 104 -13.41 -2.19 -11.52
CA ALA A 104 -12.30 -1.61 -12.30
C ALA A 104 -11.29 -0.90 -11.39
N ASN A 105 -11.76 -0.01 -10.49
CA ASN A 105 -10.88 0.76 -9.60
C ASN A 105 -10.07 -0.17 -8.70
N MET A 106 -10.73 -1.08 -8.01
CA MET A 106 -10.09 -2.03 -7.10
C MET A 106 -9.08 -2.94 -7.81
N THR A 107 -9.43 -3.51 -8.98
CA THR A 107 -8.51 -4.38 -9.73
C THR A 107 -7.35 -3.59 -10.31
N GLY A 108 -7.58 -2.37 -10.75
CA GLY A 108 -6.54 -1.45 -11.25
C GLY A 108 -5.54 -1.07 -10.17
N ALA A 109 -6.00 -0.65 -8.99
CA ALA A 109 -5.17 -0.28 -7.85
C ALA A 109 -4.22 -1.40 -7.45
N ASN A 110 -4.74 -2.61 -7.21
CA ASN A 110 -3.92 -3.77 -6.87
C ASN A 110 -2.88 -4.11 -7.94
N ARG A 111 -3.27 -4.05 -9.22
CA ARG A 111 -2.34 -4.36 -10.33
C ARG A 111 -1.25 -3.31 -10.47
N LEU A 112 -1.58 -2.02 -10.27
CA LEU A 112 -0.62 -0.92 -10.27
C LEU A 112 0.39 -1.04 -9.14
N LEU A 113 -0.08 -1.25 -7.90
CA LEU A 113 0.82 -1.40 -6.75
C LEU A 113 1.83 -2.51 -6.95
N ILE A 114 1.39 -3.69 -7.37
CA ILE A 114 2.26 -4.85 -7.58
C ILE A 114 3.12 -4.66 -8.83
N GLY A 115 2.49 -4.37 -9.98
CA GLY A 115 3.17 -4.34 -11.27
C GLY A 115 4.14 -3.18 -11.43
N LEU A 116 3.76 -2.01 -10.98
CA LEU A 116 4.55 -0.79 -11.09
C LEU A 116 5.23 -0.44 -9.76
N GLY A 117 4.49 -0.42 -8.65
CA GLY A 117 4.98 0.02 -7.34
C GLY A 117 6.13 -0.83 -6.83
N TRP A 118 5.89 -2.13 -6.60
CA TRP A 118 6.92 -3.03 -6.07
C TRP A 118 8.16 -3.09 -6.98
N ALA A 119 7.94 -3.21 -8.29
CA ALA A 119 9.03 -3.29 -9.26
C ALA A 119 9.86 -2.00 -9.30
N SER A 120 9.23 -0.82 -9.24
CA SER A 120 9.92 0.46 -9.29
C SER A 120 10.85 0.67 -8.09
N VAL A 121 10.50 0.18 -6.91
CA VAL A 121 11.39 0.21 -5.73
C VAL A 121 12.71 -0.51 -5.99
N VAL A 122 12.65 -1.74 -6.51
CA VAL A 122 13.84 -2.53 -6.80
C VAL A 122 14.68 -1.88 -7.91
N ILE A 123 14.03 -1.36 -8.95
CA ILE A 123 14.69 -0.69 -10.08
C ILE A 123 15.40 0.58 -9.60
N VAL A 124 14.72 1.43 -8.82
CA VAL A 124 15.30 2.66 -8.27
C VAL A 124 16.49 2.35 -7.34
N TYR A 125 16.32 1.36 -6.47
CA TYR A 125 17.39 0.92 -5.58
C TYR A 125 18.61 0.40 -6.36
N TRP A 126 18.39 -0.41 -7.40
CA TRP A 126 19.45 -0.89 -8.28
C TRP A 126 20.14 0.25 -9.03
N LEU A 127 19.39 1.20 -9.59
CA LEU A 127 19.97 2.35 -10.29
C LEU A 127 20.92 3.13 -9.38
N LYS A 128 20.58 3.26 -8.10
CA LYS A 128 21.35 4.03 -7.13
C LYS A 128 22.53 3.25 -6.54
N THR A 129 22.38 1.95 -6.29
CA THR A 129 23.35 1.15 -5.53
C THR A 129 24.05 0.07 -6.35
N ARG A 130 23.50 -0.26 -7.53
CA ARG A 130 23.89 -1.41 -8.36
C ARG A 130 23.66 -2.78 -7.68
N LYS A 131 23.02 -2.83 -6.52
CA LYS A 131 22.60 -4.08 -5.89
C LYS A 131 21.36 -4.63 -6.61
N ARG A 132 21.36 -5.96 -6.85
CA ARG A 132 20.35 -6.62 -7.68
C ARG A 132 19.23 -7.30 -6.88
N ALA A 133 19.22 -7.12 -5.58
CA ALA A 133 18.18 -7.67 -4.70
C ALA A 133 17.87 -6.68 -3.58
N VAL A 134 16.65 -6.71 -3.14
CA VAL A 134 16.12 -6.05 -1.95
C VAL A 134 15.73 -7.14 -0.96
N ASP A 135 16.28 -7.08 0.23
CA ASP A 135 15.90 -7.95 1.33
C ASP A 135 14.83 -7.25 2.16
N LEU A 136 13.72 -7.93 2.39
CA LEU A 136 12.67 -7.49 3.29
C LEU A 136 13.05 -7.87 4.72
N GLU A 137 12.72 -7.01 5.67
CA GLU A 137 12.90 -7.34 7.06
C GLU A 137 12.04 -8.52 7.48
N PRO A 138 12.52 -9.39 8.38
CA PRO A 138 11.74 -10.53 8.88
C PRO A 138 10.39 -10.13 9.52
N SER A 139 10.27 -8.89 10.01
CA SER A 139 9.03 -8.28 10.49
C SER A 139 7.91 -8.31 9.45
N HIS A 140 8.23 -8.11 8.16
CA HIS A 140 7.29 -8.13 7.05
C HIS A 140 6.81 -9.54 6.65
N SER A 141 7.35 -10.58 7.28
CA SER A 141 6.90 -11.97 7.00
C SER A 141 5.44 -12.20 7.34
N MET A 142 4.92 -11.43 8.28
CA MET A 142 3.51 -11.48 8.69
C MET A 142 2.61 -10.89 7.60
N GLU A 143 2.92 -9.70 7.09
CA GLU A 143 2.19 -9.05 5.99
C GLU A 143 2.14 -9.96 4.77
N VAL A 144 3.28 -10.54 4.37
CA VAL A 144 3.36 -11.50 3.25
C VAL A 144 2.42 -12.68 3.46
N SER A 145 2.30 -13.20 4.68
CA SER A 145 1.44 -14.35 4.98
C SER A 145 -0.04 -13.99 4.98
N TYR A 146 -0.42 -12.82 5.52
CA TYR A 146 -1.80 -12.33 5.42
C TYR A 146 -2.19 -11.97 3.99
N LEU A 147 -1.26 -11.40 3.21
CA LEU A 147 -1.46 -11.18 1.79
C LEU A 147 -1.65 -12.50 1.04
N THR A 148 -0.86 -13.53 1.37
CA THR A 148 -1.05 -14.89 0.81
C THR A 148 -2.46 -15.40 1.06
N LEU A 149 -2.95 -15.29 2.31
CA LEU A 149 -4.28 -15.75 2.68
C LEU A 149 -5.38 -14.97 1.96
N ALA A 150 -5.27 -13.64 1.91
CA ALA A 150 -6.21 -12.78 1.20
C ALA A 150 -6.22 -13.07 -0.30
N THR A 151 -5.05 -13.27 -0.91
CA THR A 151 -4.92 -13.59 -2.33
C THR A 151 -5.50 -14.96 -2.67
N ILE A 152 -5.32 -15.97 -1.81
CA ILE A 152 -5.96 -17.29 -2.00
C ILE A 152 -7.47 -17.15 -1.98
N TYR A 153 -8.02 -16.38 -1.05
CA TYR A 153 -9.45 -16.13 -1.00
C TYR A 153 -9.95 -15.34 -2.22
N SER A 154 -9.17 -14.37 -2.69
CA SER A 154 -9.54 -13.53 -3.84
C SER A 154 -9.75 -14.34 -5.13
N LEU A 155 -9.10 -15.52 -5.27
CA LEU A 155 -9.33 -16.44 -6.40
C LEU A 155 -10.76 -17.04 -6.40
N VAL A 156 -11.42 -17.10 -5.24
CA VAL A 156 -12.80 -17.59 -5.12
C VAL A 156 -13.82 -16.60 -5.74
N ILE A 157 -13.55 -15.30 -5.67
CA ILE A 157 -14.45 -14.24 -6.14
C ILE A 157 -14.78 -14.38 -7.64
N PRO A 158 -13.81 -14.42 -8.57
CA PRO A 158 -14.11 -14.58 -10.00
C PRO A 158 -14.70 -15.94 -10.33
N LEU A 159 -14.41 -16.99 -9.56
CA LEU A 159 -14.97 -18.33 -9.78
C LEU A 159 -16.47 -18.36 -9.49
N LYS A 160 -16.91 -17.77 -8.38
CA LYS A 160 -18.34 -17.66 -8.06
C LYS A 160 -19.05 -16.53 -8.82
N GLY A 161 -18.30 -15.54 -9.35
CA GLY A 161 -18.83 -14.43 -10.15
C GLY A 161 -19.67 -13.41 -9.38
N THR A 162 -19.45 -13.31 -8.07
CA THR A 162 -20.22 -12.39 -7.19
C THR A 162 -19.37 -11.86 -6.06
N LEU A 163 -19.72 -10.64 -5.59
CA LEU A 163 -19.28 -10.07 -4.32
C LEU A 163 -20.49 -9.88 -3.40
N SER A 164 -20.43 -10.39 -2.19
CA SER A 164 -21.53 -10.45 -1.23
C SER A 164 -21.08 -10.15 0.19
N LEU A 165 -22.01 -9.99 1.13
CA LEU A 165 -21.68 -9.82 2.54
C LEU A 165 -20.92 -11.01 3.15
N VAL A 166 -20.98 -12.20 2.54
CA VAL A 166 -20.12 -13.33 2.94
C VAL A 166 -18.65 -12.99 2.71
N ASP A 167 -18.33 -12.38 1.56
CA ASP A 167 -16.96 -11.92 1.27
C ASP A 167 -16.55 -10.82 2.23
N THR A 168 -17.47 -9.89 2.56
CA THR A 168 -17.25 -8.87 3.60
C THR A 168 -16.82 -9.51 4.91
N VAL A 169 -17.56 -10.50 5.41
CA VAL A 169 -17.25 -11.15 6.68
C VAL A 169 -15.89 -11.86 6.64
N VAL A 170 -15.61 -12.62 5.58
CA VAL A 170 -14.33 -13.36 5.46
C VAL A 170 -13.14 -12.40 5.39
N LEU A 171 -13.19 -11.43 4.47
CA LEU A 171 -12.09 -10.50 4.25
C LEU A 171 -11.89 -9.56 5.44
N PHE A 172 -12.96 -9.08 6.05
CA PHE A 172 -12.90 -8.28 7.28
C PHE A 172 -12.31 -9.08 8.44
N THR A 173 -12.60 -10.38 8.52
CA THR A 173 -12.02 -11.28 9.53
C THR A 173 -10.50 -11.40 9.30
N ILE A 174 -10.07 -11.62 8.04
CA ILE A 174 -8.63 -11.68 7.70
C ILE A 174 -7.95 -10.38 8.10
N PHE A 175 -8.53 -9.23 7.76
CA PHE A 175 -7.99 -7.91 8.12
C PHE A 175 -7.91 -7.71 9.63
N THR A 176 -8.95 -8.08 10.37
CA THR A 176 -8.98 -7.97 11.83
C THR A 176 -7.85 -8.78 12.47
N PHE A 177 -7.66 -10.02 12.04
CA PHE A 177 -6.55 -10.84 12.54
C PHE A 177 -5.18 -10.28 12.13
N TYR A 178 -5.05 -9.69 10.94
CA TYR A 178 -3.85 -8.98 10.53
C TYR A 178 -3.54 -7.82 11.48
N VAL A 179 -4.50 -6.93 11.75
CA VAL A 179 -4.33 -5.79 12.66
C VAL A 179 -4.00 -6.24 14.09
N ILE A 180 -4.68 -7.27 14.62
CA ILE A 180 -4.38 -7.85 15.94
C ILE A 180 -2.96 -8.42 15.97
N SER A 181 -2.52 -9.08 14.91
CA SER A 181 -1.17 -9.66 14.84
C SER A 181 -0.11 -8.56 14.72
N ALA A 182 -0.37 -7.53 13.92
CA ALA A 182 0.49 -6.37 13.77
C ALA A 182 0.64 -5.61 15.11
N SER A 183 -0.46 -5.41 15.85
CA SER A 183 -0.44 -4.72 17.14
C SER A 183 0.36 -5.46 18.22
N LYS A 184 0.59 -6.76 18.06
CA LYS A 184 1.37 -7.60 19.00
C LYS A 184 2.82 -7.81 18.56
N ALA A 185 3.17 -7.45 17.33
CA ALA A 185 4.50 -7.68 16.77
C ALA A 185 5.54 -6.63 17.22
N GLY A 186 5.47 -6.11 18.40
CA GLY A 186 6.42 -5.16 18.99
C GLY A 186 6.85 -4.05 18.02
N MET A 187 6.68 -2.80 18.41
CA MET A 187 6.83 -1.70 17.49
C MET A 187 8.27 -1.23 17.33
N GLN A 188 8.63 -0.93 16.09
CA GLN A 188 9.70 0.00 15.79
C GLN A 188 9.25 1.41 16.24
N GLU A 189 10.17 2.21 16.75
CA GLU A 189 9.88 3.62 17.03
C GLU A 189 9.38 4.29 15.75
N PRO A 190 8.32 5.13 15.82
CA PRO A 190 7.80 5.80 14.64
C PRO A 190 8.89 6.65 14.00
N GLU A 191 9.44 6.19 12.89
CA GLU A 191 10.33 6.98 12.07
C GLU A 191 9.48 7.91 11.22
N LEU A 192 9.52 9.22 11.51
CA LEU A 192 8.90 10.21 10.63
C LEU A 192 9.49 10.07 9.22
N GLU A 193 8.62 9.92 8.22
CA GLU A 193 9.03 9.72 6.81
C GLU A 193 9.89 10.88 6.26
N GLY A 194 10.12 11.91 7.07
CA GLY A 194 10.90 13.09 6.76
C GLY A 194 10.09 14.14 5.99
N GLY A 195 10.73 15.24 5.62
CA GLY A 195 10.04 16.32 4.93
C GLY A 195 9.13 17.15 5.86
N PRO A 196 7.89 17.48 5.46
CA PRO A 196 6.96 18.25 6.29
C PRO A 196 6.58 17.58 7.61
N SER A 197 6.53 16.26 7.72
CA SER A 197 6.25 15.56 8.97
C SER A 197 7.31 15.83 10.05
N GLU A 198 8.61 15.92 9.69
CA GLU A 198 9.68 16.35 10.61
C GLU A 198 9.44 17.79 11.13
N LEU A 199 8.97 18.67 10.24
CA LEU A 199 8.72 20.07 10.60
C LEU A 199 7.57 20.19 11.61
N ILE A 200 6.47 19.46 11.37
CA ILE A 200 5.28 19.46 12.21
C ILE A 200 5.57 18.73 13.53
N GLY A 201 6.29 17.60 13.47
CA GLY A 201 6.70 16.80 14.63
C GLY A 201 7.56 17.58 15.63
N ALA A 202 8.35 18.55 15.14
CA ALA A 202 9.19 19.42 15.95
C ALA A 202 8.42 20.56 16.68
N LEU A 203 7.12 20.73 16.41
CA LEU A 203 6.29 21.76 17.09
C LEU A 203 5.99 21.37 18.54
N PRO A 204 5.71 22.35 19.41
CA PRO A 204 5.15 22.09 20.74
C PRO A 204 3.87 21.22 20.64
N VAL A 205 3.66 20.35 21.63
CA VAL A 205 2.60 19.32 21.61
C VAL A 205 1.23 19.87 21.17
N LEU A 206 0.78 20.98 21.74
CA LEU A 206 -0.52 21.56 21.38
C LEU A 206 -0.57 22.03 19.93
N GLN A 207 0.47 22.74 19.47
CA GLN A 207 0.55 23.23 18.08
C GLN A 207 0.64 22.06 17.10
N ARG A 208 1.44 21.06 17.41
CA ARG A 208 1.57 19.82 16.62
C ARG A 208 0.20 19.16 16.45
N ARG A 209 -0.53 18.90 17.54
CA ARG A 209 -1.87 18.31 17.51
C ARG A 209 -2.87 19.15 16.71
N LEU A 210 -2.89 20.47 16.91
CA LEU A 210 -3.81 21.34 16.17
C LEU A 210 -3.51 21.35 14.67
N VAL A 211 -2.24 21.41 14.28
CA VAL A 211 -1.83 21.34 12.86
C VAL A 211 -2.20 19.97 12.28
N THR A 212 -1.90 18.89 12.98
CA THR A 212 -2.21 17.52 12.52
C THR A 212 -3.72 17.33 12.34
N ILE A 213 -4.54 17.74 13.30
CA ILE A 213 -6.01 17.69 13.18
C ILE A 213 -6.48 18.57 12.02
N GLY A 214 -5.93 19.79 11.87
CA GLY A 214 -6.26 20.66 10.74
C GLY A 214 -5.96 20.01 9.37
N LEU A 215 -4.82 19.34 9.24
CA LEU A 215 -4.45 18.61 8.02
C LEU A 215 -5.40 17.44 7.76
N PHE A 216 -5.78 16.65 8.78
CA PHE A 216 -6.79 15.60 8.66
C PHE A 216 -8.14 16.13 8.20
N VAL A 217 -8.60 17.25 8.77
CA VAL A 217 -9.88 17.88 8.39
C VAL A 217 -9.84 18.37 6.95
N ILE A 218 -8.77 19.07 6.55
CA ILE A 218 -8.61 19.56 5.17
C ILE A 218 -8.57 18.38 4.18
N ALA A 219 -7.76 17.37 4.45
CA ALA A 219 -7.64 16.21 3.59
C ALA A 219 -8.96 15.42 3.51
N GLY A 220 -9.56 15.09 4.64
CA GLY A 220 -10.83 14.35 4.69
C GLY A 220 -11.97 15.09 4.00
N LEU A 221 -12.08 16.42 4.21
CA LEU A 221 -13.08 17.25 3.54
C LEU A 221 -12.86 17.30 2.03
N ALA A 222 -11.61 17.46 1.58
CA ALA A 222 -11.29 17.48 0.16
C ALA A 222 -11.64 16.16 -0.52
N ILE A 223 -11.28 15.02 0.10
CA ILE A 223 -11.58 13.68 -0.41
C ILE A 223 -13.10 13.48 -0.50
N PHE A 224 -13.81 13.80 0.57
CA PHE A 224 -15.27 13.67 0.61
C PHE A 224 -15.98 14.50 -0.47
N LEU A 225 -15.55 15.76 -0.64
CA LEU A 225 -16.10 16.67 -1.66
C LEU A 225 -15.65 16.31 -3.08
N ALA A 226 -14.57 15.56 -3.26
CA ALA A 226 -14.01 15.20 -4.56
C ALA A 226 -14.51 13.86 -5.10
N ALA A 227 -14.83 12.88 -4.26
CA ALA A 227 -15.08 11.50 -4.68
C ALA A 227 -16.16 11.38 -5.76
N GLU A 228 -17.36 11.94 -5.53
CA GLU A 228 -18.45 11.95 -6.51
C GLU A 228 -18.11 12.77 -7.78
N PRO A 229 -17.71 14.05 -7.69
CA PRO A 229 -17.39 14.83 -8.89
C PRO A 229 -16.25 14.24 -9.71
N PHE A 230 -15.24 13.67 -9.06
CA PHE A 230 -14.13 12.99 -9.75
C PHE A 230 -14.63 11.78 -10.52
N ALA A 231 -15.37 10.88 -9.87
CA ALA A 231 -15.89 9.68 -10.48
C ALA A 231 -16.79 10.00 -11.68
N GLU A 232 -17.78 10.87 -11.50
CA GLU A 232 -18.75 11.21 -12.55
C GLU A 232 -18.11 11.98 -13.72
N SER A 233 -17.23 12.94 -13.42
CA SER A 233 -16.55 13.69 -14.48
C SER A 233 -15.55 12.83 -15.27
N LEU A 234 -14.92 11.85 -14.60
CA LEU A 234 -14.03 10.89 -15.26
C LEU A 234 -14.81 10.03 -16.27
N LEU A 235 -15.99 9.52 -15.88
CA LEU A 235 -16.88 8.79 -16.77
C LEU A 235 -17.38 9.66 -17.92
N ALA A 236 -17.80 10.91 -17.65
CA ALA A 236 -18.25 11.85 -18.67
C ALA A 236 -17.14 12.22 -19.66
N THR A 237 -15.91 12.41 -19.17
CA THR A 237 -14.73 12.65 -20.00
C THR A 237 -14.45 11.45 -20.91
N GLY A 238 -14.54 10.23 -20.40
CA GLY A 238 -14.42 9.01 -21.20
C GLY A 238 -15.40 8.98 -22.37
N ARG A 239 -16.67 9.23 -22.08
CA ARG A 239 -17.73 9.29 -23.12
C ARG A 239 -17.43 10.36 -24.16
N ALA A 240 -17.02 11.55 -23.75
CA ALA A 240 -16.76 12.68 -24.63
C ALA A 240 -15.61 12.40 -25.63
N TYR A 241 -14.58 11.69 -25.21
CA TYR A 241 -13.41 11.36 -26.04
C TYR A 241 -13.45 9.95 -26.64
N GLY A 242 -14.54 9.20 -26.46
CA GLY A 242 -14.64 7.83 -26.98
C GLY A 242 -13.67 6.86 -26.32
N VAL A 243 -13.15 7.20 -25.15
CA VAL A 243 -12.32 6.31 -24.34
C VAL A 243 -13.23 5.46 -23.47
N GLU A 244 -12.92 4.19 -23.36
CA GLU A 244 -13.72 3.27 -22.57
C GLU A 244 -13.66 3.65 -21.09
N GLU A 245 -14.83 3.91 -20.48
CA GLU A 245 -14.99 4.36 -19.10
C GLU A 245 -14.32 3.42 -18.11
N PHE A 246 -14.47 2.11 -18.34
CA PHE A 246 -13.85 1.09 -17.50
C PHE A 246 -12.31 1.25 -17.40
N LEU A 247 -11.64 1.53 -18.53
CA LEU A 247 -10.18 1.72 -18.56
C LEU A 247 -9.74 3.00 -17.84
N LEU A 248 -10.53 4.08 -17.95
CA LEU A 248 -10.22 5.31 -17.23
C LEU A 248 -10.31 5.11 -15.72
N VAL A 249 -11.38 4.45 -15.26
CA VAL A 249 -11.55 4.14 -13.84
C VAL A 249 -10.48 3.16 -13.38
N GLN A 250 -10.10 2.18 -14.20
CA GLN A 250 -9.11 1.17 -13.83
C GLN A 250 -7.69 1.76 -13.67
N TRP A 251 -7.35 2.84 -14.40
CA TRP A 251 -5.98 3.34 -14.41
C TRP A 251 -5.83 4.75 -13.85
N ILE A 252 -6.74 5.66 -14.18
CA ILE A 252 -6.60 7.07 -13.77
C ILE A 252 -7.05 7.27 -12.32
N ALA A 253 -8.12 6.62 -11.88
CA ALA A 253 -8.59 6.76 -10.51
C ALA A 253 -7.55 6.23 -9.50
N PRO A 254 -6.98 5.00 -9.66
CA PRO A 254 -5.93 4.54 -8.78
C PRO A 254 -4.65 5.37 -8.83
N LEU A 255 -4.28 5.93 -10.00
CA LEU A 255 -3.12 6.83 -10.05
C LEU A 255 -3.30 8.07 -9.17
N ALA A 256 -4.52 8.59 -9.06
CA ALA A 256 -4.79 9.74 -8.20
C ALA A 256 -4.76 9.35 -6.71
N SER A 257 -5.34 8.20 -6.35
CA SER A 257 -5.46 7.78 -4.95
C SER A 257 -4.21 7.10 -4.38
N GLU A 258 -3.50 6.28 -5.18
CA GLU A 258 -2.32 5.50 -4.77
C GLU A 258 -0.99 6.24 -4.93
N SER A 259 -1.01 7.42 -5.56
CA SER A 259 0.24 8.17 -5.81
C SER A 259 1.05 8.47 -4.55
N PRO A 260 0.46 8.74 -3.37
CA PRO A 260 1.24 8.97 -2.16
C PRO A 260 2.03 7.75 -1.72
N GLU A 261 1.44 6.56 -1.79
CA GLU A 261 2.09 5.29 -1.50
C GLU A 261 3.29 5.06 -2.41
N PHE A 262 3.13 5.33 -3.72
CA PHE A 262 4.22 5.30 -4.67
C PHE A 262 5.33 6.29 -4.33
N ILE A 263 4.98 7.56 -4.01
CA ILE A 263 5.94 8.60 -3.68
C ILE A 263 6.73 8.21 -2.42
N VAL A 264 6.04 7.78 -1.37
CA VAL A 264 6.66 7.35 -0.11
C VAL A 264 7.59 6.16 -0.35
N ALA A 265 7.13 5.14 -1.07
CA ALA A 265 7.94 3.97 -1.39
C ALA A 265 9.21 4.34 -2.18
N ILE A 266 9.08 5.20 -3.20
CA ILE A 266 10.23 5.68 -3.96
C ILE A 266 11.19 6.51 -3.10
N LEU A 267 10.68 7.35 -2.19
CA LEU A 267 11.50 8.13 -1.28
C LEU A 267 12.30 7.22 -0.32
N PHE A 268 11.69 6.18 0.24
CA PHE A 268 12.42 5.18 1.04
C PHE A 268 13.48 4.45 0.23
N ALA A 269 13.18 4.03 -0.99
CA ALA A 269 14.17 3.42 -1.88
C ALA A 269 15.35 4.36 -2.17
N LEU A 270 15.08 5.65 -2.42
CA LEU A 270 16.09 6.68 -2.62
C LEU A 270 16.89 6.96 -1.34
N ARG A 271 16.36 6.72 -0.15
CA ARG A 271 17.05 6.81 1.14
C ARG A 271 17.82 5.56 1.52
N LEU A 272 17.92 4.60 0.62
CA LEU A 272 18.60 3.31 0.83
C LEU A 272 17.93 2.42 1.89
N ASN A 273 16.62 2.58 2.09
CA ASN A 273 15.78 1.70 2.89
C ASN A 273 14.72 0.99 2.00
N PRO A 274 15.14 0.12 1.08
CA PRO A 274 14.20 -0.51 0.14
C PRO A 274 13.35 -1.61 0.82
N GLY A 275 13.81 -2.16 1.96
CA GLY A 275 13.02 -3.13 2.75
C GLY A 275 11.76 -2.50 3.30
N ALA A 276 11.87 -1.35 3.98
CA ALA A 276 10.72 -0.58 4.44
C ALA A 276 9.82 -0.13 3.27
N SER A 277 10.42 0.27 2.15
CA SER A 277 9.69 0.65 0.93
C SER A 277 8.77 -0.46 0.43
N ILE A 278 9.30 -1.68 0.24
CA ILE A 278 8.48 -2.84 -0.19
C ILE A 278 7.48 -3.21 0.91
N GLY A 279 7.89 -3.17 2.20
CA GLY A 279 7.00 -3.44 3.33
C GLY A 279 5.76 -2.56 3.33
N THR A 280 5.92 -1.24 3.12
CA THR A 280 4.79 -0.30 2.99
C THR A 280 3.84 -0.68 1.87
N LEU A 281 4.36 -0.99 0.67
CA LEU A 281 3.53 -1.39 -0.47
C LEU A 281 2.84 -2.75 -0.26
N VAL A 282 3.50 -3.71 0.40
CA VAL A 282 2.91 -5.00 0.77
C VAL A 282 1.76 -4.80 1.75
N SER A 283 1.96 -3.96 2.77
CA SER A 283 0.92 -3.62 3.76
C SER A 283 -0.29 -2.95 3.09
N SER A 284 -0.07 -2.01 2.16
CA SER A 284 -1.14 -1.40 1.36
C SER A 284 -1.88 -2.46 0.54
N THR A 285 -1.16 -3.39 -0.11
CA THR A 285 -1.78 -4.49 -0.88
C THR A 285 -2.60 -5.44 0.01
N VAL A 286 -2.16 -5.72 1.27
CA VAL A 286 -2.98 -6.48 2.25
C VAL A 286 -4.30 -5.77 2.49
N ASN A 287 -4.25 -4.47 2.71
CA ASN A 287 -5.43 -3.65 2.97
C ASN A 287 -6.40 -3.65 1.78
N GLN A 288 -5.88 -3.50 0.56
CA GLN A 288 -6.69 -3.55 -0.67
C GLN A 288 -7.37 -4.91 -0.86
N TRP A 289 -6.63 -6.02 -0.69
CA TRP A 289 -7.19 -7.36 -0.84
C TRP A 289 -8.08 -7.80 0.32
N THR A 290 -8.16 -7.05 1.40
CA THR A 290 -8.98 -7.38 2.57
C THR A 290 -10.07 -6.33 2.81
N LEU A 291 -9.73 -5.26 3.51
CA LEU A 291 -10.70 -4.26 3.98
C LEU A 291 -11.38 -3.52 2.82
N LEU A 292 -10.65 -3.13 1.78
CA LEU A 292 -11.22 -2.41 0.63
C LEU A 292 -12.31 -3.25 -0.04
N ILE A 293 -11.99 -4.47 -0.46
CA ILE A 293 -12.97 -5.36 -1.10
C ILE A 293 -14.13 -5.67 -0.16
N ALA A 294 -13.86 -5.84 1.14
CA ALA A 294 -14.89 -6.10 2.14
C ALA A 294 -15.92 -4.96 2.26
N THR A 295 -15.51 -3.71 2.01
CA THR A 295 -16.41 -2.56 2.10
C THR A 295 -17.35 -2.42 0.90
N LEU A 296 -17.01 -2.97 -0.27
CA LEU A 296 -17.83 -2.83 -1.49
C LEU A 296 -19.24 -3.43 -1.35
N PRO A 297 -19.41 -4.72 -0.97
CA PRO A 297 -20.75 -5.30 -0.79
C PRO A 297 -21.53 -4.64 0.35
N LEU A 298 -20.82 -4.12 1.36
CA LEU A 298 -21.43 -3.40 2.47
C LEU A 298 -22.03 -2.08 2.01
N ALA A 299 -21.27 -1.23 1.31
CA ALA A 299 -21.72 0.02 0.74
C ALA A 299 -22.88 -0.20 -0.25
N PHE A 300 -22.75 -1.20 -1.11
CA PHE A 300 -23.80 -1.63 -2.05
C PHE A 300 -25.10 -1.99 -1.32
N SER A 301 -25.03 -2.86 -0.32
CA SER A 301 -26.22 -3.34 0.40
C SER A 301 -26.91 -2.23 1.20
N ILE A 302 -26.13 -1.33 1.84
CA ILE A 302 -26.70 -0.18 2.56
C ILE A 302 -27.41 0.74 1.59
N SER A 303 -26.82 1.05 0.44
CA SER A 303 -27.42 1.91 -0.58
C SER A 303 -28.66 1.30 -1.22
N ALA A 304 -28.65 -0.01 -1.45
CA ALA A 304 -29.79 -0.76 -1.99
C ALA A 304 -30.97 -0.90 -1.00
N GLY A 305 -30.71 -0.69 0.30
CA GLY A 305 -31.72 -0.86 1.36
C GLY A 305 -32.05 -2.33 1.71
N HIS A 306 -31.29 -3.28 1.18
CA HIS A 306 -31.43 -4.72 1.46
C HIS A 306 -30.10 -5.44 1.32
N VAL A 307 -29.99 -6.66 1.86
CA VAL A 307 -28.83 -7.51 1.64
C VAL A 307 -28.73 -7.85 0.15
N GLY A 308 -27.79 -7.24 -0.53
CA GLY A 308 -27.60 -7.37 -1.97
C GLY A 308 -26.35 -8.16 -2.33
N VAL A 309 -26.28 -8.57 -3.59
CA VAL A 309 -25.11 -9.24 -4.18
C VAL A 309 -24.68 -8.48 -5.42
N MET A 310 -23.44 -8.06 -5.46
CA MET A 310 -22.81 -7.44 -6.64
C MET A 310 -22.46 -8.55 -7.62
N THR A 311 -23.22 -8.69 -8.70
CA THR A 311 -22.96 -9.68 -9.74
C THR A 311 -21.90 -9.16 -10.69
N LEU A 312 -20.85 -9.94 -10.87
CA LEU A 312 -19.73 -9.61 -11.76
C LEU A 312 -20.02 -10.12 -13.17
N ASP A 313 -19.96 -9.25 -14.15
CA ASP A 313 -20.06 -9.61 -15.56
C ASP A 313 -18.80 -10.40 -16.04
N PRO A 314 -18.78 -10.97 -17.25
CA PRO A 314 -17.64 -11.74 -17.73
C PRO A 314 -16.33 -10.96 -17.69
N ARG A 315 -16.34 -9.67 -18.07
CA ARG A 315 -15.13 -8.83 -18.05
C ARG A 315 -14.62 -8.59 -16.64
N GLN A 316 -15.49 -8.26 -15.71
CA GLN A 316 -15.12 -8.06 -14.31
C GLN A 316 -14.53 -9.33 -13.70
N ARG A 317 -15.09 -10.51 -14.03
CA ARG A 317 -14.56 -11.80 -13.61
C ARG A 317 -13.16 -12.06 -14.15
N GLU A 318 -12.91 -11.71 -15.42
CA GLU A 318 -11.60 -11.81 -16.05
C GLU A 318 -10.57 -10.89 -15.37
N GLU A 319 -10.95 -9.64 -15.10
CA GLU A 319 -10.08 -8.65 -14.44
C GLU A 319 -9.78 -9.06 -12.99
N PHE A 320 -10.76 -9.56 -12.25
CA PHE A 320 -10.54 -10.12 -10.90
C PHE A 320 -9.61 -11.32 -10.93
N LEU A 321 -9.81 -12.24 -11.88
CA LEU A 321 -8.96 -13.43 -12.02
C LEU A 321 -7.53 -13.03 -12.34
N LEU A 322 -7.35 -12.13 -13.30
CA LEU A 322 -6.04 -11.63 -13.70
C LEU A 322 -5.33 -10.94 -12.51
N THR A 323 -6.04 -10.11 -11.76
CA THR A 323 -5.49 -9.39 -10.60
C THR A 323 -5.13 -10.38 -9.48
N ALA A 324 -6.01 -11.34 -9.18
CA ALA A 324 -5.76 -12.35 -8.15
C ALA A 324 -4.57 -13.24 -8.51
N THR A 325 -4.45 -13.66 -9.77
CA THR A 325 -3.33 -14.49 -10.21
C THR A 325 -2.02 -13.74 -10.30
N GLN A 326 -2.04 -12.44 -10.67
CA GLN A 326 -0.88 -11.55 -10.58
C GLN A 326 -0.41 -11.42 -9.13
N SER A 327 -1.33 -11.17 -8.19
CA SER A 327 -1.01 -11.09 -6.76
C SER A 327 -0.50 -12.42 -6.22
N PHE A 328 -1.06 -13.55 -6.65
CA PHE A 328 -0.63 -14.89 -6.27
C PHE A 328 0.83 -15.15 -6.68
N PHE A 329 1.21 -14.75 -7.89
CA PHE A 329 2.58 -14.81 -8.37
C PHE A 329 3.51 -13.87 -7.57
N ALA A 330 3.11 -12.62 -7.39
CA ALA A 330 3.91 -11.62 -6.69
C ALA A 330 4.20 -12.03 -5.23
N VAL A 331 3.19 -12.56 -4.52
CA VAL A 331 3.35 -13.08 -3.17
C VAL A 331 4.29 -14.28 -3.13
N ALA A 332 4.19 -15.19 -4.10
CA ALA A 332 5.12 -16.33 -4.20
C ALA A 332 6.57 -15.86 -4.42
N VAL A 333 6.77 -14.79 -5.19
CA VAL A 333 8.09 -14.19 -5.44
C VAL A 333 8.70 -13.67 -4.15
N ILE A 334 7.97 -12.89 -3.36
CA ILE A 334 8.51 -12.29 -2.12
C ILE A 334 8.41 -13.20 -0.88
N ALA A 335 7.92 -14.43 -1.02
CA ALA A 335 7.71 -15.35 0.10
C ALA A 335 8.99 -15.72 0.85
N ASN A 336 10.15 -15.67 0.20
CA ASN A 336 11.47 -15.84 0.81
C ASN A 336 12.02 -14.55 1.47
N LEU A 337 11.24 -13.46 1.49
CA LEU A 337 11.61 -12.13 1.98
C LEU A 337 12.75 -11.48 1.18
N GLN A 338 12.87 -11.82 -0.10
CA GLN A 338 13.80 -11.19 -1.02
C GLN A 338 13.08 -10.88 -2.33
N PHE A 339 13.42 -9.74 -2.94
CA PHE A 339 12.90 -9.36 -4.24
C PHE A 339 14.04 -8.93 -5.16
N THR A 340 14.33 -9.75 -6.16
CA THR A 340 15.46 -9.54 -7.07
C THR A 340 15.09 -8.65 -8.25
N LEU A 341 16.08 -8.02 -8.87
CA LEU A 341 15.90 -7.20 -10.08
C LEU A 341 15.29 -8.00 -11.25
N LEU A 342 15.63 -9.28 -11.37
CA LEU A 342 15.07 -10.13 -12.40
C LEU A 342 13.58 -10.41 -12.17
N GLU A 343 13.21 -10.70 -10.94
CA GLU A 343 11.81 -10.91 -10.54
C GLU A 343 11.01 -9.62 -10.69
N ALA A 344 11.56 -8.48 -10.26
CA ALA A 344 10.95 -7.16 -10.43
C ALA A 344 10.76 -6.83 -11.93
N GLY A 345 11.76 -7.11 -12.75
CA GLY A 345 11.67 -6.94 -14.20
C GLY A 345 10.61 -7.85 -14.83
N LEU A 346 10.47 -9.09 -14.36
CA LEU A 346 9.45 -10.02 -14.84
C LEU A 346 8.04 -9.53 -14.46
N VAL A 347 7.83 -9.16 -13.19
CA VAL A 347 6.54 -8.63 -12.69
C VAL A 347 6.14 -7.37 -13.47
N ALA A 348 7.07 -6.42 -13.64
CA ALA A 348 6.82 -5.18 -14.40
C ALA A 348 6.55 -5.45 -15.88
N SER A 349 7.29 -6.36 -16.52
CA SER A 349 7.12 -6.67 -17.94
C SER A 349 5.79 -7.36 -18.20
N LEU A 350 5.41 -8.34 -17.38
CA LEU A 350 4.11 -9.00 -17.47
C LEU A 350 2.96 -8.00 -17.24
N PHE A 351 3.10 -7.09 -16.28
CA PHE A 351 2.13 -6.03 -16.05
C PHE A 351 2.05 -5.06 -17.22
N ALA A 352 3.19 -4.54 -17.71
CA ALA A 352 3.20 -3.57 -18.81
C ALA A 352 2.68 -4.15 -20.12
N THR A 353 3.07 -5.38 -20.46
CA THR A 353 2.68 -5.99 -21.75
C THR A 353 1.18 -6.31 -21.80
N GLN A 354 0.55 -6.70 -20.68
CA GLN A 354 -0.90 -6.95 -20.66
C GLN A 354 -1.75 -5.71 -20.94
N LEU A 355 -1.21 -4.48 -20.72
CA LEU A 355 -1.92 -3.23 -20.98
C LEU A 355 -2.17 -3.00 -22.47
N PHE A 356 -1.32 -3.55 -23.33
CA PHE A 356 -1.44 -3.40 -24.77
C PHE A 356 -2.42 -4.38 -25.43
N PHE A 357 -2.90 -5.37 -24.70
CA PHE A 357 -3.73 -6.44 -25.23
C PHE A 357 -5.01 -6.64 -24.40
N PRO A 358 -6.05 -5.83 -24.61
CA PRO A 358 -7.24 -5.83 -23.75
C PRO A 358 -8.25 -6.96 -24.05
N SER A 359 -7.89 -7.98 -24.86
CA SER A 359 -8.83 -9.04 -25.20
C SER A 359 -9.04 -10.04 -24.07
N PRO A 360 -10.24 -10.65 -23.93
CA PRO A 360 -10.52 -11.70 -22.95
C PRO A 360 -9.52 -12.85 -23.00
N THR A 361 -9.22 -13.35 -24.20
CA THR A 361 -8.27 -14.45 -24.40
C THR A 361 -6.89 -14.14 -23.82
N VAL A 362 -6.43 -12.90 -23.98
CA VAL A 362 -5.13 -12.48 -23.46
C VAL A 362 -5.18 -12.38 -21.94
N ARG A 363 -6.25 -11.86 -21.34
CA ARG A 363 -6.40 -11.83 -19.86
C ARG A 363 -6.34 -13.24 -19.26
N TYR A 364 -7.04 -14.21 -19.86
CA TYR A 364 -6.96 -15.61 -19.43
C TYR A 364 -5.55 -16.20 -19.64
N ALA A 365 -4.90 -15.90 -20.76
CA ALA A 365 -3.54 -16.37 -21.03
C ALA A 365 -2.54 -15.85 -19.98
N TYR A 366 -2.61 -14.56 -19.61
CA TYR A 366 -1.79 -13.99 -18.54
C TYR A 366 -2.14 -14.59 -17.18
N SER A 367 -3.42 -14.80 -16.87
CA SER A 367 -3.85 -15.47 -15.64
C SER A 367 -3.26 -16.87 -15.52
N ILE A 368 -3.29 -17.66 -16.59
CA ILE A 368 -2.67 -18.98 -16.64
C ILE A 368 -1.15 -18.86 -16.51
N ALA A 369 -0.52 -17.91 -17.21
CA ALA A 369 0.92 -17.67 -17.12
C ALA A 369 1.37 -17.36 -15.68
N TYR A 370 0.66 -16.48 -14.97
CA TYR A 370 0.93 -16.18 -13.55
C TYR A 370 0.81 -17.42 -12.67
N VAL A 371 -0.22 -18.25 -12.86
CA VAL A 371 -0.38 -19.50 -12.09
C VAL A 371 0.76 -20.47 -12.41
N VAL A 372 1.09 -20.66 -13.68
CA VAL A 372 2.19 -21.56 -14.10
C VAL A 372 3.53 -21.08 -13.53
N LEU A 373 3.82 -19.78 -13.63
CA LEU A 373 5.04 -19.19 -13.06
C LEU A 373 5.10 -19.37 -11.53
N THR A 374 3.97 -19.20 -10.83
CA THR A 374 3.89 -19.46 -9.39
C THR A 374 4.21 -20.92 -9.07
N LEU A 375 3.57 -21.86 -9.77
CA LEU A 375 3.80 -23.29 -9.53
C LEU A 375 5.24 -23.70 -9.84
N LEU A 376 5.82 -23.20 -10.92
CA LEU A 376 7.23 -23.42 -11.27
C LEU A 376 8.17 -22.86 -10.21
N LEU A 377 7.93 -21.62 -9.73
CA LEU A 377 8.72 -21.01 -8.69
C LEU A 377 8.67 -21.82 -7.39
N LEU A 378 7.47 -22.18 -6.94
CA LEU A 378 7.29 -22.97 -5.72
C LEU A 378 7.82 -24.41 -5.85
N ALA A 379 7.83 -25.00 -7.05
CA ALA A 379 8.41 -26.32 -7.30
C ALA A 379 9.94 -26.29 -7.28
N THR A 380 10.55 -25.27 -7.88
CA THR A 380 12.01 -25.17 -8.07
C THR A 380 12.72 -24.49 -6.91
N ASN A 381 12.10 -23.50 -6.26
CA ASN A 381 12.69 -22.75 -5.16
C ASN A 381 12.13 -23.19 -3.80
N LYS A 382 12.99 -23.87 -3.02
CA LYS A 382 12.62 -24.41 -1.70
C LYS A 382 12.36 -23.30 -0.66
N GLU A 383 13.03 -22.15 -0.77
CA GLU A 383 12.87 -21.02 0.18
C GLU A 383 11.54 -20.34 -0.05
N ASN A 384 11.21 -20.01 -1.29
CA ASN A 384 9.90 -19.43 -1.64
C ASN A 384 8.76 -20.36 -1.22
N ARG A 385 8.88 -21.68 -1.50
CA ARG A 385 7.89 -22.68 -1.09
C ARG A 385 7.72 -22.73 0.42
N ARG A 386 8.81 -22.74 1.20
CA ARG A 386 8.75 -22.73 2.66
C ARG A 386 8.12 -21.46 3.20
N GLY A 387 8.51 -20.30 2.67
CA GLY A 387 7.95 -19.00 3.07
C GLY A 387 6.47 -18.88 2.75
N PHE A 388 6.06 -19.36 1.57
CA PHE A 388 4.68 -19.29 1.10
C PHE A 388 3.71 -20.13 1.98
N PHE A 389 4.12 -21.30 2.42
CA PHE A 389 3.30 -22.20 3.24
C PHE A 389 3.57 -22.10 4.75
N ASP A 390 4.33 -21.10 5.23
CA ASP A 390 4.64 -20.96 6.65
C ASP A 390 3.52 -20.32 7.45
N ILE A 391 2.52 -21.13 7.84
CA ILE A 391 1.36 -20.72 8.65
C ILE A 391 1.77 -20.15 10.04
N ARG A 392 2.97 -20.44 10.51
CA ARG A 392 3.44 -19.92 11.83
C ARG A 392 3.56 -18.41 11.82
N ARG A 393 3.79 -17.80 10.66
CA ARG A 393 3.86 -16.35 10.46
C ARG A 393 2.53 -15.64 10.72
N LEU A 394 1.41 -16.35 10.62
CA LEU A 394 0.06 -15.82 10.92
C LEU A 394 -0.21 -15.67 12.41
N ARG A 395 0.61 -16.28 13.28
CA ARG A 395 0.40 -16.20 14.73
C ARG A 395 0.91 -14.85 15.28
N PRO A 396 0.19 -14.22 16.20
CA PRO A 396 0.67 -13.04 16.90
C PRO A 396 2.06 -13.31 17.52
N GLY A 397 3.05 -12.49 17.17
CA GLY A 397 4.43 -12.69 17.60
C GLY A 397 5.21 -13.77 16.83
N GLY A 398 4.64 -14.38 15.82
CA GLY A 398 5.30 -15.39 14.98
C GLY A 398 6.57 -14.88 14.30
N ALA A 399 6.59 -13.62 13.87
CA ALA A 399 7.77 -12.97 13.33
C ALA A 399 8.90 -12.85 14.39
N ALA A 400 8.58 -12.50 15.63
CA ALA A 400 9.55 -12.42 16.74
C ALA A 400 10.12 -13.80 17.10
N ALA A 401 9.29 -14.85 17.05
CA ALA A 401 9.71 -16.22 17.31
C ALA A 401 10.69 -16.73 16.21
N LEU A 402 10.52 -16.29 14.96
CA LEU A 402 11.44 -16.62 13.87
C LEU A 402 12.79 -15.91 14.04
N LEU A 403 12.80 -14.66 14.52
CA LEU A 403 14.02 -13.92 14.83
C LEU A 403 14.81 -14.59 15.97
N SER A 404 14.13 -15.08 17.02
CA SER A 404 14.77 -15.77 18.13
C SER A 404 15.32 -17.15 17.75
N SER A 405 14.68 -17.86 16.81
CA SER A 405 15.14 -19.16 16.33
C SER A 405 16.28 -19.07 15.30
N GLY A 406 16.37 -17.98 14.54
CA GLY A 406 17.45 -17.71 13.58
C GLY A 406 18.78 -17.31 14.22
N ASN A 407 18.75 -16.68 15.39
CA ASN A 407 19.95 -16.30 16.13
C ASN A 407 20.64 -17.47 16.86
N GLY A 408 20.06 -18.66 16.85
CA GLY A 408 20.67 -19.86 17.42
C GLY A 408 21.85 -20.44 16.59
N ALA A 409 22.09 -19.95 15.38
CA ALA A 409 23.12 -20.47 14.47
C ALA A 409 24.40 -19.61 14.39
N GLN A 410 24.40 -18.40 14.94
CA GLN A 410 25.63 -17.62 15.13
C GLN A 410 26.01 -17.61 16.62
N LYS A 411 26.82 -18.59 17.05
CA LYS A 411 27.59 -18.44 18.29
C LYS A 411 28.42 -17.15 18.18
N PRO A 412 28.35 -16.23 19.17
CA PRO A 412 29.29 -15.14 19.22
C PRO A 412 30.69 -15.78 19.34
N GLY A 413 31.54 -15.54 18.38
CA GLY A 413 32.94 -15.89 18.50
C GLY A 413 33.49 -15.32 19.82
N ALA A 414 33.95 -16.20 20.69
CA ALA A 414 34.60 -15.84 21.93
C ALA A 414 35.73 -14.86 21.59
N LEU A 415 35.54 -13.60 21.91
CA LEU A 415 36.64 -12.63 22.03
C LEU A 415 37.49 -13.10 23.21
N THR A 416 38.58 -13.76 22.90
CA THR A 416 39.68 -14.01 23.84
C THR A 416 40.13 -12.65 24.40
N PRO A 417 40.18 -12.45 25.71
CA PRO A 417 40.74 -11.23 26.28
C PRO A 417 42.25 -11.21 25.99
N ALA A 418 42.69 -10.25 25.19
CA ALA A 418 44.09 -9.97 24.95
C ALA A 418 44.76 -9.61 26.27
N GLY A 419 45.86 -10.27 26.49
CA GLY A 419 46.78 -10.30 27.61
C GLY A 419 46.88 -9.08 28.52
N GLN A 420 46.66 -9.35 29.80
CA GLN A 420 47.27 -8.59 30.86
C GLN A 420 48.82 -8.75 30.77
N SER A 421 49.50 -7.71 30.34
CA SER A 421 50.93 -7.61 30.53
C SER A 421 51.23 -7.34 32.02
N LYS A 422 51.79 -8.34 32.68
CA LYS A 422 52.45 -8.18 34.00
C LYS A 422 53.49 -7.05 33.90
N VAL A 423 53.32 -6.04 34.69
CA VAL A 423 54.39 -5.12 35.06
C VAL A 423 55.02 -5.70 36.33
N ASP A 424 56.18 -6.37 36.18
CA ASP A 424 57.06 -6.73 37.27
C ASP A 424 57.70 -5.47 37.81
N GLY A 425 57.50 -5.29 39.11
CA GLY A 425 58.25 -4.29 39.88
C GLY A 425 59.71 -4.72 40.10
N GLY A 426 60.62 -3.81 39.79
CA GLY A 426 62.05 -3.91 40.07
C GLY A 426 62.55 -2.59 40.65
N SER A 427 62.74 -2.55 41.90
CA SER A 427 63.35 -1.49 42.68
C SER A 427 64.85 -1.36 42.35
N ALA A 428 65.36 -0.19 42.43
CA ALA A 428 66.64 0.28 42.92
C ALA A 428 67.24 1.39 42.05
N GLY A 429 67.31 2.59 42.56
CA GLY A 429 68.43 3.01 43.31
C GLY A 429 69.33 4.03 42.60
N ARG A 430 69.32 5.25 43.13
CA ARG A 430 70.50 6.20 43.21
C ARG A 430 70.83 7.12 42.03
N GLN A 431 70.80 8.40 42.38
CA GLN A 431 71.81 9.43 42.19
C GLN A 431 72.11 9.89 40.74
N LEU A 432 71.86 11.07 40.37
CA LEU A 432 72.39 12.41 40.71
C LEU A 432 71.41 13.47 40.20
#